data_140f5c43b3c8c9cb45dea4ac0697791d
#
_entry.id   140f5c43b3c8c9cb45dea4ac0697791d
#
_cell.length_a   1.000
_cell.length_b   1.000
_cell.length_c   1.000
_cell.angle_alpha   90.00
_cell.angle_beta   90.00
_cell.angle_gamma   90.00
#
_symmetry.space_group_name_H-M   'P 1'
#
loop_
_entity.id
_entity.type
_entity.pdbx_description
1 polymer ?
#
loop_
_entity_poly.entity_id
_entity_poly.type
_entity_poly.pdbx_seq_one_letter_code
_entity_poly.pdbx_strand_id
1 'polypeptide(L)'
;MLPMLRRSRFYSLHTMNNPENPRLPVPPFDKESAIQKVQIAEDAWNTRNPELVSLAYTSDSNWRNRSEFLSGREAIVQFLTYKWLKELEYRLIKELWAFQDNRIAVRFAYEWHDDAGNWFRSYGNENWEFDEHGFMRWRIASINDLPIHQSERKYHWILGRRPDDHPGLSDLNL
;
A
#
# COMPACT_ATOMS: atom_id res chain seq x y z
N MET A 1 6.58 -57.75 -4.16
CA MET A 1 6.74 -56.51 -4.95
C MET A 1 5.72 -55.52 -4.42
N LEU A 2 6.14 -54.64 -3.50
CA LEU A 2 5.26 -53.64 -2.92
C LEU A 2 5.43 -52.33 -3.73
N PRO A 3 4.35 -51.56 -4.01
CA PRO A 3 4.45 -50.30 -4.71
C PRO A 3 4.93 -49.19 -3.77
N MET A 4 5.89 -48.40 -4.23
CA MET A 4 6.41 -47.20 -3.58
C MET A 4 5.30 -46.13 -3.49
N LEU A 5 4.97 -45.74 -2.27
CA LEU A 5 4.18 -44.54 -1.98
C LEU A 5 4.97 -43.28 -2.35
N ARG A 6 4.49 -42.55 -3.36
CA ARG A 6 4.97 -41.19 -3.67
C ARG A 6 4.57 -40.25 -2.52
N ARG A 7 5.56 -39.73 -1.80
CA ARG A 7 5.39 -38.62 -0.87
C ARG A 7 5.11 -37.35 -1.68
N SER A 8 3.87 -36.86 -1.61
CA SER A 8 3.53 -35.53 -2.05
C SER A 8 4.20 -34.53 -1.12
N ARG A 9 5.09 -33.69 -1.69
CA ARG A 9 5.66 -32.52 -1.00
C ARG A 9 4.55 -31.47 -0.87
N PHE A 10 4.01 -31.33 0.32
CA PHE A 10 3.28 -30.13 0.69
C PHE A 10 4.30 -28.98 0.76
N TYR A 11 4.26 -28.09 -0.21
CA TYR A 11 4.97 -26.80 -0.11
C TYR A 11 4.21 -25.96 0.92
N SER A 12 4.83 -25.82 2.09
CA SER A 12 4.32 -24.94 3.15
C SER A 12 4.42 -23.50 2.66
N LEU A 13 3.30 -22.76 2.72
CA LEU A 13 3.20 -21.32 2.45
C LEU A 13 3.94 -20.44 3.48
N HIS A 14 4.83 -21.02 4.30
CA HIS A 14 5.54 -20.35 5.39
C HIS A 14 6.88 -19.71 5.01
N THR A 15 7.24 -19.61 3.72
CA THR A 15 8.57 -19.18 3.29
C THR A 15 8.65 -17.77 2.71
N MET A 16 7.67 -16.87 2.95
CA MET A 16 7.69 -15.52 2.36
C MET A 16 8.32 -14.42 3.23
N ASN A 17 8.83 -14.75 4.42
CA ASN A 17 9.70 -13.88 5.23
C ASN A 17 11.08 -14.52 5.36
N ASN A 18 11.68 -14.93 4.26
CA ASN A 18 13.04 -15.41 4.28
C ASN A 18 13.99 -14.20 4.38
N PRO A 19 14.86 -14.09 5.41
CA PRO A 19 15.85 -13.03 5.51
C PRO A 19 16.84 -13.02 4.32
N GLU A 20 16.88 -14.08 3.53
CA GLU A 20 17.66 -14.18 2.31
C GLU A 20 17.05 -13.41 1.12
N ASN A 21 15.85 -12.87 1.22
CA ASN A 21 15.18 -12.14 0.13
C ASN A 21 14.60 -10.80 0.62
N PRO A 22 15.47 -9.80 0.86
CA PRO A 22 15.05 -8.49 1.35
C PRO A 22 14.16 -7.77 0.33
N ARG A 23 13.25 -6.94 0.82
CA ARG A 23 12.37 -6.10 0.01
C ARG A 23 13.00 -4.74 -0.23
N LEU A 24 13.78 -4.66 -1.29
CA LEU A 24 14.51 -3.45 -1.65
C LEU A 24 13.60 -2.24 -1.96
N PRO A 25 14.06 -1.00 -1.70
CA PRO A 25 15.25 -0.65 -0.94
C PRO A 25 15.09 -0.94 0.55
N VAL A 26 16.20 -1.19 1.24
CA VAL A 26 16.25 -1.45 2.69
C VAL A 26 16.76 -0.22 3.45
N PRO A 27 16.39 -0.06 4.76
CA PRO A 27 16.99 0.98 5.59
C PRO A 27 18.52 0.78 5.80
N PRO A 28 19.26 1.85 6.17
CA PRO A 28 18.80 3.22 6.33
C PRO A 28 18.50 3.87 5.00
N PHE A 29 17.42 4.66 4.95
CA PHE A 29 17.03 5.34 3.71
C PHE A 29 17.81 6.63 3.51
N ASP A 30 18.14 6.91 2.25
CA ASP A 30 18.47 8.22 1.73
C ASP A 30 17.28 8.79 0.93
N LYS A 31 17.43 9.99 0.37
CA LYS A 31 16.34 10.64 -0.36
C LYS A 31 15.86 9.81 -1.57
N GLU A 32 16.78 9.23 -2.31
CA GLU A 32 16.47 8.46 -3.53
C GLU A 32 15.75 7.16 -3.18
N SER A 33 16.29 6.39 -2.25
CA SER A 33 15.69 5.14 -1.79
C SER A 33 14.35 5.35 -1.08
N ALA A 34 14.17 6.46 -0.35
CA ALA A 34 12.89 6.83 0.24
C ALA A 34 11.84 7.14 -0.83
N ILE A 35 12.18 7.92 -1.86
CA ILE A 35 11.30 8.20 -3.02
C ILE A 35 10.92 6.89 -3.72
N GLN A 36 11.90 6.02 -3.98
CA GLN A 36 11.66 4.73 -4.61
C GLN A 36 10.70 3.86 -3.77
N LYS A 37 10.86 3.85 -2.44
CA LYS A 37 9.99 3.11 -1.53
C LYS A 37 8.55 3.62 -1.57
N VAL A 38 8.36 4.94 -1.63
CA VAL A 38 7.04 5.58 -1.77
C VAL A 38 6.40 5.21 -3.10
N GLN A 39 7.15 5.22 -4.20
CA GLN A 39 6.63 4.85 -5.52
C GLN A 39 6.22 3.38 -5.59
N ILE A 40 7.03 2.47 -5.03
CA ILE A 40 6.69 1.04 -4.95
C ILE A 40 5.38 0.82 -4.18
N ALA A 41 5.18 1.57 -3.09
CA ALA A 41 3.96 1.49 -2.31
C ALA A 41 2.75 2.04 -3.09
N GLU A 42 2.89 3.18 -3.77
CA GLU A 42 1.85 3.74 -4.64
C GLU A 42 1.44 2.73 -5.72
N ASP A 43 2.41 2.17 -6.43
CA ASP A 43 2.17 1.20 -7.51
C ASP A 43 1.43 -0.04 -6.99
N ALA A 44 1.88 -0.60 -5.86
CA ALA A 44 1.23 -1.77 -5.25
C ALA A 44 -0.22 -1.49 -4.85
N TRP A 45 -0.50 -0.36 -4.21
CA TRP A 45 -1.86 0.01 -3.80
C TRP A 45 -2.78 0.28 -5.00
N ASN A 46 -2.26 0.86 -6.07
CA ASN A 46 -3.03 1.08 -7.31
C ASN A 46 -3.40 -0.21 -8.05
N THR A 47 -2.78 -1.35 -7.73
CA THR A 47 -3.22 -2.66 -8.22
C THR A 47 -4.57 -3.08 -7.64
N ARG A 48 -4.94 -2.57 -6.47
CA ARG A 48 -6.11 -2.99 -5.67
C ARG A 48 -6.12 -4.50 -5.39
N ASN A 49 -4.93 -5.08 -5.25
CA ASN A 49 -4.75 -6.49 -4.93
C ASN A 49 -4.30 -6.62 -3.46
N PRO A 50 -5.20 -7.05 -2.54
CA PRO A 50 -4.90 -7.13 -1.11
C PRO A 50 -3.72 -8.03 -0.78
N GLU A 51 -3.62 -9.19 -1.43
CA GLU A 51 -2.55 -10.15 -1.23
C GLU A 51 -1.21 -9.56 -1.64
N LEU A 52 -1.14 -8.93 -2.83
CA LEU A 52 0.09 -8.29 -3.31
C LEU A 52 0.55 -7.18 -2.36
N VAL A 53 -0.37 -6.31 -1.93
CA VAL A 53 -0.06 -5.22 -0.99
C VAL A 53 0.44 -5.77 0.34
N SER A 54 -0.19 -6.83 0.85
CA SER A 54 0.16 -7.42 2.16
C SER A 54 1.61 -7.92 2.21
N LEU A 55 2.19 -8.30 1.08
CA LEU A 55 3.59 -8.79 0.99
C LEU A 55 4.63 -7.71 1.32
N ALA A 56 4.26 -6.43 1.33
CA ALA A 56 5.14 -5.34 1.72
C ALA A 56 5.35 -5.21 3.24
N TYR A 57 4.58 -5.94 4.03
CA TYR A 57 4.50 -5.81 5.48
C TYR A 57 5.10 -7.02 6.18
N THR A 58 5.61 -6.83 7.41
CA THR A 58 6.00 -7.96 8.25
C THR A 58 4.78 -8.82 8.59
N SER A 59 4.99 -10.09 8.96
CA SER A 59 3.89 -11.00 9.32
C SER A 59 3.07 -10.52 10.52
N ASP A 60 3.69 -9.72 11.40
CA ASP A 60 3.15 -9.15 12.62
C ASP A 60 2.95 -7.63 12.54
N SER A 61 2.95 -7.07 11.33
CA SER A 61 2.83 -5.62 11.10
C SER A 61 1.60 -5.04 11.79
N ASN A 62 1.77 -3.86 12.35
CA ASN A 62 0.71 -3.13 13.03
C ASN A 62 0.30 -1.90 12.23
N TRP A 63 -1.01 -1.72 12.06
CA TRP A 63 -1.60 -0.56 11.42
C TRP A 63 -2.53 0.18 12.36
N ARG A 64 -2.55 1.50 12.24
CA ARG A 64 -3.72 2.32 12.51
C ARG A 64 -4.14 2.96 11.20
N ASN A 65 -5.35 2.67 10.74
CA ASN A 65 -5.94 3.31 9.57
C ASN A 65 -7.19 4.08 10.01
N ARG A 66 -7.14 5.41 10.02
CA ARG A 66 -8.16 6.26 10.64
C ARG A 66 -8.27 5.92 12.13
N SER A 67 -9.37 5.33 12.55
CA SER A 67 -9.63 4.84 13.91
C SER A 67 -9.57 3.31 14.06
N GLU A 68 -9.25 2.58 12.98
CA GLU A 68 -9.14 1.12 12.99
C GLU A 68 -7.71 0.68 13.26
N PHE A 69 -7.56 -0.34 14.11
CA PHE A 69 -6.29 -0.95 14.47
C PHE A 69 -6.24 -2.37 13.93
N LEU A 70 -5.19 -2.69 13.19
CA LEU A 70 -4.99 -4.00 12.57
C LEU A 70 -3.65 -4.58 12.99
N SER A 71 -3.58 -5.90 13.10
CA SER A 71 -2.33 -6.61 13.34
C SER A 71 -2.23 -7.84 12.45
N GLY A 72 -1.10 -7.96 11.76
CA GLY A 72 -0.76 -9.08 10.89
C GLY A 72 -1.31 -8.97 9.47
N ARG A 73 -0.69 -9.73 8.56
CA ARG A 73 -1.02 -9.72 7.13
C ARG A 73 -2.43 -10.15 6.81
N GLU A 74 -2.96 -11.13 7.54
CA GLU A 74 -4.32 -11.61 7.32
C GLU A 74 -5.36 -10.50 7.57
N ALA A 75 -5.22 -9.75 8.67
CA ALA A 75 -6.08 -8.60 8.96
C ALA A 75 -5.92 -7.50 7.90
N ILE A 76 -4.72 -7.28 7.39
CA ILE A 76 -4.45 -6.34 6.28
C ILE A 76 -5.19 -6.76 5.01
N VAL A 77 -5.11 -8.04 4.62
CA VAL A 77 -5.81 -8.57 3.44
C VAL A 77 -7.33 -8.40 3.58
N GLN A 78 -7.90 -8.75 4.74
CA GLN A 78 -9.32 -8.58 5.00
C GLN A 78 -9.75 -7.12 4.91
N PHE A 79 -9.00 -6.22 5.54
CA PHE A 79 -9.26 -4.78 5.49
C PHE A 79 -9.23 -4.24 4.06
N LEU A 80 -8.20 -4.55 3.28
CA LEU A 80 -8.04 -4.07 1.91
C LEU A 80 -9.09 -4.67 0.96
N THR A 81 -9.48 -5.93 1.17
CA THR A 81 -10.57 -6.55 0.41
C THR A 81 -11.87 -5.77 0.61
N TYR A 82 -12.23 -5.47 1.87
CA TYR A 82 -13.41 -4.67 2.17
C TYR A 82 -13.31 -3.24 1.63
N LYS A 83 -12.14 -2.60 1.78
CA LYS A 83 -11.87 -1.25 1.28
C LYS A 83 -12.18 -1.14 -0.23
N TRP A 84 -11.64 -2.03 -1.05
CA TRP A 84 -11.78 -1.94 -2.50
C TRP A 84 -13.08 -2.55 -3.05
N LEU A 85 -13.85 -3.23 -2.24
CA LEU A 85 -15.28 -3.51 -2.53
C LEU A 85 -16.14 -2.24 -2.37
N LYS A 86 -15.78 -1.36 -1.45
CA LYS A 86 -16.49 -0.12 -1.15
C LYS A 86 -16.01 1.06 -1.99
N GLU A 87 -14.71 1.20 -2.15
CA GLU A 87 -14.07 2.33 -2.83
C GLU A 87 -13.78 1.97 -4.29
N LEU A 88 -14.75 2.25 -5.16
CA LEU A 88 -14.71 1.88 -6.58
C LEU A 88 -13.88 2.88 -7.39
N GLU A 89 -13.30 2.41 -8.50
CA GLU A 89 -12.42 3.20 -9.39
C GLU A 89 -11.27 3.92 -8.66
N TYR A 90 -10.77 3.31 -7.59
CA TYR A 90 -9.71 3.85 -6.73
C TYR A 90 -8.43 4.16 -7.50
N ARG A 91 -7.93 5.39 -7.35
CA ARG A 91 -6.64 5.89 -7.88
C ARG A 91 -5.94 6.70 -6.82
N LEU A 92 -4.68 6.40 -6.60
CA LEU A 92 -3.88 6.94 -5.50
C LEU A 92 -2.62 7.62 -6.04
N ILE A 93 -2.28 8.77 -5.45
CA ILE A 93 -0.96 9.40 -5.59
C ILE A 93 -0.36 9.57 -4.20
N LYS A 94 0.91 9.15 -4.05
CA LYS A 94 1.72 9.35 -2.84
C LYS A 94 2.89 10.27 -3.13
N GLU A 95 3.33 11.00 -2.11
CA GLU A 95 4.49 11.87 -2.20
C GLU A 95 5.30 11.80 -0.89
N LEU A 96 6.62 11.65 -1.02
CA LEU A 96 7.53 11.67 0.11
C LEU A 96 7.45 13.04 0.81
N TRP A 97 7.22 13.03 2.13
CA TRP A 97 7.27 14.24 2.94
C TRP A 97 8.59 14.39 3.71
N ALA A 98 9.01 13.34 4.41
CA ALA A 98 10.26 13.28 5.15
C ALA A 98 10.71 11.83 5.34
N PHE A 99 11.99 11.64 5.69
CA PHE A 99 12.54 10.33 6.04
C PHE A 99 13.64 10.48 7.07
N GLN A 100 13.86 9.44 7.85
CA GLN A 100 14.97 9.33 8.79
C GLN A 100 15.22 7.86 9.13
N ASP A 101 16.45 7.38 8.95
CA ASP A 101 16.86 6.00 9.23
C ASP A 101 15.94 4.97 8.55
N ASN A 102 15.10 4.29 9.35
CA ASN A 102 14.14 3.29 8.88
C ASN A 102 12.70 3.80 8.82
N ARG A 103 12.49 5.13 8.86
CA ARG A 103 11.17 5.79 8.87
C ARG A 103 10.96 6.66 7.66
N ILE A 104 9.73 6.64 7.15
CA ILE A 104 9.30 7.48 6.03
C ILE A 104 7.94 8.10 6.38
N ALA A 105 7.82 9.42 6.23
CA ALA A 105 6.57 10.14 6.30
C ALA A 105 6.08 10.45 4.89
N VAL A 106 4.80 10.21 4.63
CA VAL A 106 4.18 10.30 3.31
C VAL A 106 2.91 11.11 3.40
N ARG A 107 2.68 12.00 2.45
CA ARG A 107 1.36 12.54 2.17
C ARG A 107 0.76 11.85 0.96
N PHE A 108 -0.55 11.73 0.89
CA PHE A 108 -1.24 11.10 -0.22
C PHE A 108 -2.63 11.69 -0.44
N ALA A 109 -3.15 11.49 -1.64
CA ALA A 109 -4.56 11.67 -1.92
C ALA A 109 -5.02 10.59 -2.89
N TYR A 110 -6.29 10.17 -2.77
CA TYR A 110 -6.88 9.23 -3.69
C TYR A 110 -8.31 9.61 -4.03
N GLU A 111 -8.72 9.28 -5.26
CA GLU A 111 -10.09 9.47 -5.72
C GLU A 111 -10.78 8.12 -5.86
N TRP A 112 -12.06 8.10 -5.52
CA TRP A 112 -12.90 6.92 -5.56
C TRP A 112 -14.38 7.33 -5.56
N HIS A 113 -15.26 6.39 -5.90
CA HIS A 113 -16.70 6.57 -5.72
C HIS A 113 -17.33 5.39 -4.98
N ASP A 114 -18.46 5.62 -4.35
CA ASP A 114 -19.29 4.58 -3.74
C ASP A 114 -20.16 3.88 -4.79
N ASP A 115 -20.94 2.88 -4.37
CA ASP A 115 -21.88 2.14 -5.23
C ASP A 115 -23.07 2.97 -5.73
N ALA A 116 -23.34 4.09 -5.07
CA ALA A 116 -24.36 5.07 -5.50
C ALA A 116 -23.80 6.11 -6.50
N GLY A 117 -22.51 6.06 -6.82
CA GLY A 117 -21.85 6.97 -7.75
C GLY A 117 -21.42 8.30 -7.15
N ASN A 118 -21.41 8.45 -5.83
CA ASN A 118 -20.90 9.64 -5.16
C ASN A 118 -19.38 9.62 -5.13
N TRP A 119 -18.76 10.66 -5.67
CA TRP A 119 -17.31 10.79 -5.74
C TRP A 119 -16.72 11.45 -4.50
N PHE A 120 -15.53 10.98 -4.15
CA PHE A 120 -14.74 11.50 -3.02
C PHE A 120 -13.29 11.69 -3.44
N ARG A 121 -12.64 12.69 -2.85
CA ARG A 121 -11.20 12.80 -2.76
C ARG A 121 -10.80 12.69 -1.31
N SER A 122 -9.98 11.69 -0.99
CA SER A 122 -9.49 11.46 0.36
C SER A 122 -8.06 11.94 0.48
N TYR A 123 -7.80 12.78 1.47
CA TYR A 123 -6.48 13.31 1.79
C TYR A 123 -5.92 12.63 3.01
N GLY A 124 -4.67 12.22 2.97
CA GLY A 124 -4.05 11.54 4.08
C GLY A 124 -2.58 11.87 4.29
N ASN A 125 -2.17 11.63 5.53
CA ASN A 125 -0.78 11.59 5.94
C ASN A 125 -0.54 10.26 6.63
N GLU A 126 0.59 9.64 6.33
CA GLU A 126 0.96 8.38 6.96
C GLU A 126 2.43 8.35 7.36
N ASN A 127 2.70 7.62 8.44
CA ASN A 127 4.02 7.37 8.95
C ASN A 127 4.32 5.88 8.83
N TRP A 128 5.46 5.56 8.28
CA TRP A 128 5.95 4.20 8.08
C TRP A 128 7.19 3.92 8.90
N GLU A 129 7.31 2.71 9.40
CA GLU A 129 8.54 2.19 9.99
C GLU A 129 8.83 0.80 9.43
N PHE A 130 10.08 0.55 9.06
CA PHE A 130 10.53 -0.67 8.39
C PHE A 130 11.47 -1.49 9.27
N ASP A 131 11.51 -2.80 9.05
CA ASP A 131 12.57 -3.66 9.55
C ASP A 131 13.84 -3.56 8.69
N GLU A 132 14.92 -4.22 9.11
CA GLU A 132 16.20 -4.23 8.40
C GLU A 132 16.15 -4.89 7.02
N HIS A 133 15.11 -5.68 6.74
CA HIS A 133 14.90 -6.36 5.46
C HIS A 133 13.98 -5.57 4.51
N GLY A 134 13.53 -4.38 4.92
CA GLY A 134 12.71 -3.49 4.10
C GLY A 134 11.21 -3.81 4.10
N PHE A 135 10.73 -4.62 5.04
CA PHE A 135 9.30 -4.83 5.26
C PHE A 135 8.76 -3.80 6.24
N MET A 136 7.57 -3.29 5.96
CA MET A 136 6.91 -2.30 6.83
C MET A 136 6.31 -3.00 8.04
N ARG A 137 6.75 -2.62 9.24
CA ARG A 137 6.26 -3.16 10.51
C ARG A 137 5.25 -2.26 11.20
N TRP A 138 5.25 -0.96 10.90
CA TRP A 138 4.26 -0.01 11.37
C TRP A 138 3.77 0.87 10.23
N ARG A 139 2.45 1.06 10.16
CA ARG A 139 1.79 2.04 9.31
C ARG A 139 0.72 2.78 10.10
N ILE A 140 0.85 4.08 10.21
CA ILE A 140 -0.08 4.94 10.95
C ILE A 140 -0.61 5.97 9.95
N ALA A 141 -1.91 5.91 9.63
CA ALA A 141 -2.54 6.77 8.63
C ALA A 141 -3.73 7.54 9.20
N SER A 142 -3.71 8.85 9.02
CA SER A 142 -4.85 9.75 9.24
C SER A 142 -5.40 10.21 7.90
N ILE A 143 -6.72 10.12 7.71
CA ILE A 143 -7.37 10.33 6.41
C ILE A 143 -8.66 11.11 6.60
N ASN A 144 -8.86 12.11 5.76
CA ASN A 144 -10.09 12.92 5.68
C ASN A 144 -10.72 12.76 4.30
N ASP A 145 -12.01 12.48 4.23
CA ASP A 145 -12.76 12.38 2.99
C ASP A 145 -13.43 13.71 2.67
N LEU A 146 -13.29 14.15 1.42
CA LEU A 146 -14.00 15.29 0.87
C LEU A 146 -14.92 14.79 -0.25
N PRO A 147 -16.26 14.94 -0.11
CA PRO A 147 -17.16 14.75 -1.25
C PRO A 147 -16.83 15.75 -2.36
N ILE A 148 -16.73 15.25 -3.60
CA ILE A 148 -16.48 16.07 -4.78
C ILE A 148 -17.51 15.78 -5.86
N HIS A 149 -17.72 16.72 -6.76
CA HIS A 149 -18.47 16.45 -7.97
C HIS A 149 -17.59 15.68 -8.97
N GLN A 150 -18.20 14.83 -9.80
CA GLN A 150 -17.47 14.05 -10.81
C GLN A 150 -16.61 14.94 -11.72
N SER A 151 -17.04 16.14 -12.05
CA SER A 151 -16.29 17.12 -12.86
C SER A 151 -15.05 17.71 -12.15
N GLU A 152 -14.93 17.53 -10.83
CA GLU A 152 -13.80 18.01 -10.03
C GLU A 152 -12.68 16.97 -9.93
N ARG A 153 -12.88 15.78 -10.50
CA ARG A 153 -11.86 14.72 -10.54
C ARG A 153 -10.59 15.20 -11.24
N LYS A 154 -9.44 14.78 -10.71
CA LYS A 154 -8.12 15.07 -11.25
C LYS A 154 -7.38 13.79 -11.71
N TYR A 155 -7.85 12.60 -11.31
CA TYR A 155 -7.19 11.32 -11.57
C TYR A 155 -7.94 10.56 -12.68
N HIS A 156 -7.39 10.62 -13.91
CA HIS A 156 -8.09 10.15 -15.10
C HIS A 156 -7.36 9.04 -15.88
N TRP A 157 -6.27 8.45 -15.29
CA TRP A 157 -5.59 7.34 -15.97
C TRP A 157 -6.40 6.04 -15.90
N ILE A 158 -6.08 5.08 -16.78
CA ILE A 158 -6.65 3.73 -16.73
C ILE A 158 -6.31 3.10 -15.37
N LEU A 159 -7.27 2.39 -14.76
CA LEU A 159 -7.08 1.73 -13.45
C LEU A 159 -5.80 0.89 -13.44
N GLY A 160 -5.08 0.98 -12.34
CA GLY A 160 -3.76 0.38 -12.17
C GLY A 160 -2.69 1.43 -11.89
N ARG A 161 -1.45 1.12 -12.26
CA ARG A 161 -0.30 2.00 -12.03
C ARG A 161 -0.50 3.37 -12.66
N ARG A 162 -0.16 4.43 -11.90
CA ARG A 162 -0.16 5.82 -12.41
C ARG A 162 0.90 5.96 -13.52
N PRO A 163 0.56 6.60 -14.68
CA PRO A 163 1.55 6.91 -15.70
C PRO A 163 2.66 7.83 -15.19
N ASP A 164 3.88 7.64 -15.69
CA ASP A 164 5.05 8.41 -15.25
C ASP A 164 4.95 9.91 -15.58
N ASP A 165 4.21 10.26 -16.62
CA ASP A 165 3.94 11.63 -17.05
C ASP A 165 2.73 12.29 -16.36
N HIS A 166 2.00 11.55 -15.52
CA HIS A 166 0.88 12.10 -14.76
C HIS A 166 1.41 12.99 -13.62
N PRO A 167 0.89 14.22 -13.46
CA PRO A 167 1.34 15.14 -12.42
C PRO A 167 1.19 14.56 -11.01
N GLY A 168 2.12 14.91 -10.12
CA GLY A 168 2.09 14.55 -8.70
C GLY A 168 1.18 15.47 -7.88
N LEU A 169 1.12 15.23 -6.55
CA LEU A 169 0.28 16.03 -5.66
C LEU A 169 0.68 17.51 -5.66
N SER A 170 1.98 17.80 -5.58
CA SER A 170 2.50 19.16 -5.60
C SER A 170 2.15 19.90 -6.90
N ASP A 171 2.20 19.21 -8.05
CA ASP A 171 1.86 19.78 -9.36
C ASP A 171 0.36 20.08 -9.48
N LEU A 172 -0.47 19.27 -8.82
CA LEU A 172 -1.93 19.40 -8.79
C LEU A 172 -2.44 20.38 -7.73
N ASN A 173 -1.54 20.94 -6.92
CA ASN A 173 -1.86 21.77 -5.75
C ASN A 173 -2.82 21.04 -4.75
N LEU A 174 -2.52 19.79 -4.50
CA LEU A 174 -3.26 18.92 -3.57
C LEU A 174 -2.47 18.65 -2.30
#